data_fee5962a8cdfd1f1ad055f02221c7741
#
_entry.id   fee5962a8cdfd1f1ad055f02221c7741
#
_cell.length_a   1.000
_cell.length_b   1.000
_cell.length_c   1.000
_cell.angle_alpha   90.00
_cell.angle_beta   90.00
_cell.angle_gamma   90.00
#
_symmetry.space_group_name_H-M   'P 1'
#
loop_
_entity.id
_entity.type
_entity.pdbx_description
1 polymer ?
#
loop_
_entity_poly.entity_id
_entity_poly.type
_entity_poly.pdbx_seq_one_letter_code
_entity_poly.pdbx_strand_id
1 'polypeptide(L)'
;MALKTIIHGSKEYEQMVALRYQILRKPLGLEFSPEELEKEKNNLLFGFFEEDSLEGCCMLVETAKGTVRLRQMAVVSGLQGKGIGRALVIFAENVARDRRFKKIIMHARKASIPFFEKLGYHTSGEEFIELTIPHVVMEKEL
;
A
#
# COMPACT_ATOMS: atom_id res chain seq x y z
N MET A 1 5.24 -18.84 -2.68
CA MET A 1 4.64 -17.51 -2.81
C MET A 1 3.27 -17.48 -2.14
N ALA A 2 3.05 -16.52 -1.25
CA ALA A 2 1.78 -16.39 -0.54
C ALA A 2 1.41 -14.93 -0.36
N LEU A 3 0.15 -14.62 -0.71
CA LEU A 3 -0.48 -13.33 -0.40
C LEU A 3 -1.37 -13.56 0.80
N LYS A 4 -1.19 -12.78 1.85
CA LYS A 4 -2.01 -12.95 3.05
C LYS A 4 -2.18 -11.67 3.85
N THR A 5 -3.19 -11.66 4.70
CA THR A 5 -3.43 -10.58 5.65
C THR A 5 -2.43 -10.68 6.79
N ILE A 6 -1.88 -9.54 7.17
CA ILE A 6 -0.93 -9.43 8.28
C ILE A 6 -1.68 -8.99 9.54
N ILE A 7 -1.38 -9.62 10.66
CA ILE A 7 -1.97 -9.26 11.95
C ILE A 7 -1.09 -8.19 12.61
N HIS A 8 -1.69 -7.06 12.99
CA HIS A 8 -1.00 -5.99 13.69
C HIS A 8 -0.36 -6.52 14.98
N GLY A 9 0.89 -6.16 15.23
CA GLY A 9 1.62 -6.60 16.41
C GLY A 9 2.28 -7.96 16.28
N SER A 10 2.14 -8.65 15.15
CA SER A 10 2.77 -9.94 14.89
C SER A 10 4.20 -9.77 14.40
N LYS A 11 4.93 -10.89 14.29
CA LYS A 11 6.26 -10.89 13.67
C LYS A 11 6.20 -10.43 12.22
N GLU A 12 5.14 -10.80 11.51
CA GLU A 12 4.94 -10.39 10.13
C GLU A 12 4.71 -8.90 10.03
N TYR A 13 4.05 -8.31 11.01
CA TYR A 13 3.89 -6.86 11.06
C TYR A 13 5.25 -6.18 11.30
N GLU A 14 6.12 -6.74 12.14
CA GLU A 14 7.46 -6.20 12.33
C GLU A 14 8.25 -6.21 11.02
N GLN A 15 8.14 -7.29 10.23
CA GLN A 15 8.75 -7.34 8.90
C GLN A 15 8.16 -6.26 7.98
N MET A 16 6.85 -6.05 8.05
CA MET A 16 6.17 -5.04 7.25
C MET A 16 6.67 -3.64 7.58
N VAL A 17 6.78 -3.30 8.86
CA VAL A 17 7.28 -1.99 9.30
C VAL A 17 8.73 -1.79 8.84
N ALA A 18 9.57 -2.83 8.97
CA ALA A 18 10.97 -2.76 8.56
C ALA A 18 11.09 -2.52 7.05
N LEU A 19 10.30 -3.22 6.23
CA LEU A 19 10.31 -3.05 4.78
C LEU A 19 9.85 -1.64 4.40
N ARG A 20 8.76 -1.17 5.01
CA ARG A 20 8.25 0.18 4.77
C ARG A 20 9.27 1.24 5.13
N TYR A 21 9.99 1.05 6.23
CA TYR A 21 11.04 1.98 6.63
C TYR A 21 12.12 2.05 5.55
N GLN A 22 12.63 0.92 5.10
CA GLN A 22 13.71 0.87 4.12
C GLN A 22 13.34 1.52 2.78
N ILE A 23 12.12 1.33 2.33
CA ILE A 23 11.69 1.77 0.99
C ILE A 23 11.05 3.16 1.02
N LEU A 24 10.25 3.47 2.04
CA LEU A 24 9.38 4.65 2.03
C LEU A 24 9.87 5.79 2.93
N ARG A 25 10.66 5.50 3.96
CA ARG A 25 11.04 6.52 4.95
C ARG A 25 12.53 6.80 4.98
N LYS A 26 13.37 5.77 5.06
CA LYS A 26 14.82 5.95 5.12
C LYS A 26 15.36 6.80 3.97
N PRO A 27 14.95 6.61 2.71
CA PRO A 27 15.44 7.45 1.61
C PRO A 27 15.11 8.93 1.76
N LEU A 28 14.08 9.26 2.55
CA LEU A 28 13.65 10.64 2.81
C LEU A 28 14.13 11.16 4.17
N GLY A 29 14.92 10.37 4.91
CA GLY A 29 15.37 10.74 6.23
C GLY A 29 14.28 10.75 7.29
N LEU A 30 13.21 9.98 7.09
CA LEU A 30 12.04 9.94 7.98
C LEU A 30 11.98 8.61 8.74
N GLU A 31 11.25 8.63 9.86
CA GLU A 31 11.02 7.45 10.69
C GLU A 31 9.52 7.32 10.98
N PHE A 32 9.12 6.13 11.46
CA PHE A 32 7.76 5.91 11.97
C PHE A 32 7.73 6.16 13.47
N SER A 33 6.72 6.89 13.96
CA SER A 33 6.53 7.03 15.39
C SER A 33 5.70 5.87 15.94
N PRO A 34 5.85 5.51 17.23
CA PRO A 34 5.00 4.49 17.85
C PRO A 34 3.51 4.81 17.75
N GLU A 35 3.14 6.09 17.88
CA GLU A 35 1.74 6.53 17.77
C GLU A 35 1.18 6.29 16.39
N GLU A 36 1.96 6.56 15.36
CA GLU A 36 1.57 6.34 13.97
C GLU A 36 1.30 4.85 13.72
N LEU A 37 2.18 3.97 14.20
CA LEU A 37 2.02 2.53 14.04
C LEU A 37 0.83 1.99 14.82
N GLU A 38 0.58 2.51 16.02
CA GLU A 38 -0.57 2.07 16.84
C GLU A 38 -1.89 2.39 16.16
N LYS A 39 -1.97 3.48 15.41
CA LYS A 39 -3.19 3.85 14.69
C LYS A 39 -3.54 2.86 13.56
N GLU A 40 -2.60 2.00 13.18
CA GLU A 40 -2.81 1.04 12.09
C GLU A 40 -3.50 -0.25 12.52
N LYS A 41 -3.77 -0.43 13.80
CA LYS A 41 -4.29 -1.71 14.32
C LYS A 41 -5.66 -2.11 13.74
N ASN A 42 -6.44 -1.16 13.24
CA ASN A 42 -7.75 -1.43 12.66
C ASN A 42 -7.73 -1.40 11.13
N ASN A 43 -6.56 -1.22 10.52
CA ASN A 43 -6.42 -1.19 9.07
C ASN A 43 -6.24 -2.61 8.53
N LEU A 44 -6.50 -2.77 7.23
CA LEU A 44 -6.27 -4.03 6.53
C LEU A 44 -4.83 -4.04 6.03
N LEU A 45 -4.03 -4.98 6.52
CA LEU A 45 -2.60 -5.07 6.25
C LEU A 45 -2.32 -6.31 5.42
N PHE A 46 -1.59 -6.16 4.31
CA PHE A 46 -1.35 -7.25 3.36
C PHE A 46 0.13 -7.44 3.09
N GLY A 47 0.53 -8.69 2.90
CA GLY A 47 1.89 -9.04 2.56
C GLY A 47 1.99 -10.08 1.47
N PHE A 48 3.04 -9.97 0.69
CA PHE A 48 3.45 -10.96 -0.30
C PHE A 48 4.71 -11.63 0.26
N PHE A 49 4.62 -12.94 0.51
CA PHE A 49 5.69 -13.71 1.14
C PHE A 49 6.24 -14.75 0.18
N GLU A 50 7.54 -14.95 0.21
CA GLU A 50 8.19 -16.13 -0.36
C GLU A 50 8.72 -16.91 0.83
N GLU A 51 8.14 -18.08 1.09
CA GLU A 51 8.32 -18.80 2.33
C GLU A 51 7.99 -17.89 3.51
N ASP A 52 8.91 -17.66 4.45
CA ASP A 52 8.67 -16.80 5.61
C ASP A 52 9.21 -15.38 5.41
N SER A 53 9.67 -15.05 4.21
CA SER A 53 10.28 -13.76 3.92
C SER A 53 9.29 -12.81 3.24
N LEU A 54 9.07 -11.66 3.85
CA LEU A 54 8.20 -10.64 3.27
C LEU A 54 8.93 -9.95 2.12
N GLU A 55 8.32 -9.97 0.93
CA GLU A 55 8.89 -9.35 -0.27
C GLU A 55 8.12 -8.11 -0.72
N GLY A 56 6.91 -7.93 -0.24
CA GLY A 56 6.13 -6.73 -0.54
C GLY A 56 4.97 -6.60 0.42
N CYS A 57 4.45 -5.38 0.54
CA CYS A 57 3.34 -5.09 1.44
C CYS A 57 2.52 -3.93 0.94
N CYS A 58 1.30 -3.80 1.47
CA CYS A 58 0.48 -2.61 1.34
C CYS A 58 -0.61 -2.65 2.41
N MET A 59 -1.38 -1.58 2.55
CA MET A 59 -2.51 -1.58 3.46
C MET A 59 -3.68 -0.77 2.90
N LEU A 60 -4.87 -1.06 3.41
CA LEU A 60 -6.09 -0.31 3.11
C LEU A 60 -6.60 0.36 4.37
N VAL A 61 -6.94 1.63 4.25
CA VAL A 61 -7.48 2.44 5.34
C VAL A 61 -8.84 2.97 4.90
N GLU A 62 -9.88 2.71 5.70
CA GLU A 62 -11.19 3.28 5.41
C GLU A 62 -11.15 4.79 5.67
N THR A 63 -11.48 5.59 4.65
CA THR A 63 -11.45 7.05 4.73
C THR A 63 -12.83 7.68 4.72
N ALA A 64 -13.80 6.98 4.11
CA ALA A 64 -15.19 7.40 4.06
C ALA A 64 -16.04 6.15 3.86
N LYS A 65 -17.34 6.25 4.06
CA LYS A 65 -18.23 5.11 3.87
C LYS A 65 -18.11 4.59 2.44
N GLY A 66 -17.74 3.31 2.32
CA GLY A 66 -17.60 2.65 1.03
C GLY A 66 -16.29 2.93 0.31
N THR A 67 -15.38 3.73 0.89
CA THR A 67 -14.11 4.10 0.27
C THR A 67 -12.94 3.69 1.14
N VAL A 68 -11.94 3.02 0.54
CA VAL A 68 -10.68 2.70 1.21
C VAL A 68 -9.53 3.35 0.46
N ARG A 69 -8.49 3.73 1.20
CA ARG A 69 -7.27 4.29 0.63
C ARG A 69 -6.15 3.27 0.71
N LEU A 70 -5.53 3.00 -0.44
CA LEU A 70 -4.32 2.17 -0.50
C LEU A 70 -3.13 3.01 -0.03
N ARG A 71 -2.38 2.49 0.92
CA ARG A 71 -1.22 3.18 1.49
C ARG A 71 -0.07 2.23 1.74
N GLN A 72 1.10 2.79 1.96
CA GLN A 72 2.28 2.08 2.46
C GLN A 72 2.67 0.87 1.59
N MET A 73 2.54 1.02 0.26
CA MET A 73 2.98 -0.04 -0.65
C MET A 73 4.50 0.02 -0.80
N ALA A 74 5.14 -1.12 -0.55
CA ALA A 74 6.58 -1.23 -0.64
C ALA A 74 6.95 -2.63 -1.13
N VAL A 75 7.95 -2.70 -2.01
CA VAL A 75 8.48 -3.97 -2.54
C VAL A 75 9.98 -3.94 -2.31
N VAL A 76 10.54 -5.08 -1.89
CA VAL A 76 11.98 -5.22 -1.64
C VAL A 76 12.79 -4.75 -2.84
N SER A 77 13.87 -3.98 -2.61
CA SER A 77 14.78 -3.55 -3.66
C SER A 77 15.35 -4.77 -4.39
N GLY A 78 15.40 -4.69 -5.71
CA GLY A 78 15.85 -5.80 -6.53
C GLY A 78 14.74 -6.77 -6.94
N LEU A 79 13.58 -6.71 -6.27
CA LEU A 79 12.41 -7.51 -6.65
C LEU A 79 11.33 -6.66 -7.32
N GLN A 80 11.57 -5.36 -7.50
CA GLN A 80 10.65 -4.47 -8.18
C GLN A 80 10.60 -4.83 -9.68
N GLY A 81 9.42 -4.64 -10.29
CA GLY A 81 9.21 -4.96 -11.70
C GLY A 81 8.92 -6.44 -11.97
N LYS A 82 8.74 -7.27 -10.93
CA LYS A 82 8.48 -8.71 -11.07
C LYS A 82 7.04 -9.10 -10.80
N GLY A 83 6.12 -8.13 -10.73
CA GLY A 83 4.70 -8.39 -10.55
C GLY A 83 4.22 -8.47 -9.10
N ILE A 84 5.09 -8.25 -8.11
CA ILE A 84 4.70 -8.31 -6.69
C ILE A 84 3.72 -7.19 -6.35
N GLY A 85 4.01 -5.96 -6.78
CA GLY A 85 3.12 -4.82 -6.55
C GLY A 85 1.75 -5.02 -7.19
N ARG A 86 1.72 -5.53 -8.42
CA ARG A 86 0.48 -5.84 -9.10
C ARG A 86 -0.34 -6.88 -8.35
N ALA A 87 0.32 -7.95 -7.88
CA ALA A 87 -0.34 -9.01 -7.12
C ALA A 87 -0.95 -8.47 -5.82
N LEU A 88 -0.22 -7.58 -5.14
CA LEU A 88 -0.70 -6.94 -3.91
C LEU A 88 -1.93 -6.07 -4.16
N VAL A 89 -1.92 -5.27 -5.22
CA VAL A 89 -3.06 -4.40 -5.55
C VAL A 89 -4.29 -5.25 -5.87
N ILE A 90 -4.13 -6.31 -6.66
CA ILE A 90 -5.25 -7.20 -7.02
C ILE A 90 -5.80 -7.89 -5.77
N PHE A 91 -4.93 -8.36 -4.88
CA PHE A 91 -5.34 -8.96 -3.61
C PHE A 91 -6.13 -7.97 -2.75
N ALA A 92 -5.63 -6.74 -2.63
CA ALA A 92 -6.29 -5.69 -1.87
C ALA A 92 -7.68 -5.37 -2.46
N GLU A 93 -7.78 -5.30 -3.78
CA GLU A 93 -9.07 -5.07 -4.45
C GLU A 93 -10.07 -6.17 -4.14
N ASN A 94 -9.62 -7.42 -4.17
CA ASN A 94 -10.49 -8.55 -3.88
C ASN A 94 -10.99 -8.53 -2.44
N VAL A 95 -10.12 -8.22 -1.48
CA VAL A 95 -10.53 -8.08 -0.08
C VAL A 95 -11.50 -6.92 0.09
N ALA A 96 -11.23 -5.80 -0.57
CA ALA A 96 -12.13 -4.63 -0.52
C ALA A 96 -13.51 -4.97 -1.06
N ARG A 97 -13.59 -5.71 -2.17
CA ARG A 97 -14.88 -6.15 -2.73
C ARG A 97 -15.62 -7.08 -1.77
N ASP A 98 -14.92 -8.03 -1.17
CA ASP A 98 -15.50 -8.96 -0.21
C ASP A 98 -16.08 -8.23 1.00
N ARG A 99 -15.47 -7.11 1.38
CA ARG A 99 -15.95 -6.27 2.48
C ARG A 99 -16.93 -5.20 2.04
N ARG A 100 -17.36 -5.26 0.76
CA ARG A 100 -18.38 -4.38 0.18
C ARG A 100 -17.98 -2.92 0.05
N PHE A 101 -16.69 -2.63 0.00
CA PHE A 101 -16.22 -1.30 -0.37
C PHE A 101 -16.47 -1.08 -1.86
N LYS A 102 -16.74 0.17 -2.23
CA LYS A 102 -17.14 0.55 -3.59
C LYS A 102 -16.03 1.23 -4.37
N LYS A 103 -15.02 1.75 -3.67
CA LYS A 103 -13.97 2.52 -4.34
C LYS A 103 -12.65 2.40 -3.58
N ILE A 104 -11.54 2.32 -4.34
CA ILE A 104 -10.19 2.48 -3.80
C ILE A 104 -9.63 3.79 -4.32
N ILE A 105 -9.05 4.58 -3.41
CA ILE A 105 -8.28 5.77 -3.76
C ILE A 105 -6.84 5.59 -3.29
N MET A 106 -5.94 6.40 -3.82
CA MET A 106 -4.55 6.44 -3.37
C MET A 106 -3.92 7.79 -3.71
N HIS A 107 -2.86 8.12 -3.00
CA HIS A 107 -1.99 9.25 -3.35
C HIS A 107 -0.80 8.64 -4.10
N ALA A 108 -0.88 8.62 -5.42
CA ALA A 108 0.16 7.99 -6.24
C ALA A 108 1.29 8.98 -6.52
N ARG A 109 2.53 8.53 -6.34
CA ARG A 109 3.67 9.31 -6.81
C ARG A 109 3.55 9.44 -8.32
N LYS A 110 3.93 10.60 -8.86
CA LYS A 110 3.81 10.87 -10.30
C LYS A 110 4.45 9.78 -11.15
N ALA A 111 5.60 9.26 -10.72
CA ALA A 111 6.30 8.18 -11.43
C ALA A 111 5.54 6.86 -11.44
N SER A 112 4.57 6.66 -10.53
CA SER A 112 3.79 5.43 -10.42
C SER A 112 2.48 5.47 -11.20
N ILE A 113 2.12 6.61 -11.79
CA ILE A 113 0.87 6.76 -12.53
C ILE A 113 0.70 5.68 -13.62
N PRO A 114 1.70 5.42 -14.49
CA PRO A 114 1.53 4.39 -15.53
C PRO A 114 1.26 3.01 -14.96
N PHE A 115 1.88 2.67 -13.83
CA PHE A 115 1.65 1.39 -13.17
C PHE A 115 0.19 1.23 -12.75
N PHE A 116 -0.37 2.23 -12.09
CA PHE A 116 -1.75 2.18 -11.62
C PHE A 116 -2.77 2.31 -12.77
N GLU A 117 -2.44 3.07 -13.81
CA GLU A 117 -3.32 3.17 -14.97
C GLU A 117 -3.52 1.81 -15.64
N LYS A 118 -2.47 1.00 -15.72
CA LYS A 118 -2.56 -0.36 -16.26
C LYS A 118 -3.47 -1.26 -15.43
N LEU A 119 -3.68 -0.94 -14.17
CA LEU A 119 -4.56 -1.68 -13.27
C LEU A 119 -5.98 -1.12 -13.22
N GLY A 120 -6.27 -0.13 -14.05
CA GLY A 120 -7.61 0.43 -14.18
C GLY A 120 -7.89 1.66 -13.32
N TYR A 121 -6.86 2.23 -12.72
CA TYR A 121 -6.99 3.47 -11.94
C TYR A 121 -6.89 4.68 -12.85
N HIS A 122 -7.55 5.75 -12.46
CA HIS A 122 -7.49 7.02 -13.19
C HIS A 122 -7.16 8.16 -12.21
N THR A 123 -6.53 9.20 -12.73
CA THR A 123 -6.19 10.38 -11.92
C THR A 123 -7.43 11.21 -11.64
N SER A 124 -7.47 11.82 -10.45
CA SER A 124 -8.55 12.70 -10.02
C SER A 124 -7.94 13.92 -9.35
N GLY A 125 -8.25 15.11 -9.86
CA GLY A 125 -7.74 16.34 -9.31
C GLY A 125 -6.35 16.70 -9.81
N GLU A 126 -5.76 17.69 -9.14
CA GLU A 126 -4.48 18.26 -9.53
C GLU A 126 -3.32 17.63 -8.79
N GLU A 127 -2.11 17.80 -9.32
CA GLU A 127 -0.88 17.39 -8.69
C GLU A 127 -0.66 18.18 -7.39
N PHE A 128 -0.16 17.50 -6.36
CA PHE A 128 0.17 18.13 -5.08
C PHE A 128 1.47 17.55 -4.55
N ILE A 129 2.05 18.23 -3.56
CA ILE A 129 3.31 17.79 -2.94
C ILE A 129 2.99 17.09 -1.61
N GLU A 130 3.49 15.86 -1.44
CA GLU A 130 3.38 15.10 -0.20
C GLU A 130 4.77 14.50 0.08
N LEU A 131 5.29 14.69 1.29
CA LEU A 131 6.64 14.24 1.67
C LEU A 131 7.69 14.72 0.65
N THR A 132 7.59 15.98 0.21
CA THR A 132 8.48 16.64 -0.77
C THR A 132 8.43 16.05 -2.18
N ILE A 133 7.51 15.14 -2.46
CA ILE A 133 7.40 14.44 -3.74
C ILE A 133 6.08 14.78 -4.42
N PRO A 134 6.08 15.01 -5.75
CA PRO A 134 4.82 15.21 -6.48
C PRO A 134 3.94 13.97 -6.48
N HIS A 135 2.67 14.17 -6.13
CA HIS A 135 1.64 13.13 -6.08
C HIS A 135 0.38 13.57 -6.80
N VAL A 136 -0.46 12.61 -7.12
CA VAL A 136 -1.81 12.85 -7.64
C VAL A 136 -2.73 11.80 -7.03
N VAL A 137 -3.98 12.18 -6.78
CA VAL A 137 -4.97 11.21 -6.34
C VAL A 137 -5.33 10.33 -7.53
N MET A 138 -5.35 9.02 -7.32
CA MET A 138 -5.86 8.06 -8.30
C MET A 138 -6.96 7.25 -7.65
N GLU A 139 -7.92 6.82 -8.46
CA GLU A 139 -9.06 6.07 -7.93
C GLU A 139 -9.57 5.04 -8.93
N LYS A 140 -10.28 4.04 -8.38
CA LYS A 140 -10.92 2.99 -9.18
C LYS A 140 -12.21 2.56 -8.48
N GLU A 141 -13.28 2.50 -9.26
CA GLU A 141 -14.53 1.91 -8.79
C GLU A 141 -14.38 0.39 -8.73
N LEU A 142 -14.92 -0.21 -7.67
CA LEU A 142 -14.81 -1.66 -7.46
C LEU A 142 -16.06 -2.40 -7.93
#